data_1c8d3218fa4f06c16931e3e4bfc6f434
#
_entry.id   1c8d3218fa4f06c16931e3e4bfc6f434
#
_cell.length_a   1.000
_cell.length_b   1.000
_cell.length_c   1.000
_cell.angle_alpha   90.00
_cell.angle_beta   90.00
_cell.angle_gamma   90.00
#
_symmetry.space_group_name_H-M   'P 1'
#
loop_
_entity.id
_entity.type
_entity.pdbx_description
1 polymer ?
#
loop_
_entity_poly.entity_id
_entity_poly.type
_entity_poly.pdbx_seq_one_letter_code
_entity_poly.pdbx_strand_id
1 'polypeptide(L)'
;MIGIRKPRKDPRFRILMSLILKFLSKIILGSNLKDINAGFRGMTKETADKINIKYKYNFVNPEIFALVIFKKLKITEKIIKHHTRVGGRSELSGIKNIIINGVLMIKNMIDLKNDIKKSQLN
;
A
#
# COMPACT_ATOMS: atom_id res chain seq x y z
N MET A 1 -9.71 -8.25 -4.13
CA MET A 1 -10.63 -7.14 -3.74
C MET A 1 -9.93 -6.23 -2.76
N ILE A 2 -10.08 -4.92 -2.93
CA ILE A 2 -9.46 -3.87 -2.10
C ILE A 2 -10.54 -2.91 -1.63
N GLY A 3 -10.53 -2.54 -0.34
CA GLY A 3 -11.44 -1.56 0.22
C GLY A 3 -10.91 -0.13 0.04
N ILE A 4 -11.73 0.76 -0.52
CA ILE A 4 -11.45 2.20 -0.57
C ILE A 4 -12.14 2.87 0.60
N ARG A 5 -11.40 3.50 1.49
CA ARG A 5 -11.94 4.18 2.67
C ARG A 5 -12.61 5.50 2.29
N LYS A 6 -13.95 5.58 2.44
CA LYS A 6 -14.70 6.81 2.20
C LYS A 6 -15.88 6.94 3.20
N PRO A 7 -16.11 8.16 3.77
CA PRO A 7 -15.17 9.28 3.82
C PRO A 7 -13.95 8.95 4.69
N ARG A 8 -12.80 9.55 4.39
CA ARG A 8 -11.61 9.38 5.24
C ARG A 8 -11.72 10.26 6.49
N LYS A 9 -11.54 9.65 7.66
CA LYS A 9 -11.58 10.32 8.98
C LYS A 9 -10.19 10.46 9.62
N ASP A 10 -9.14 10.42 8.79
CA ASP A 10 -7.77 10.63 9.24
C ASP A 10 -7.44 12.14 9.41
N PRO A 11 -6.47 12.52 10.25
CA PRO A 11 -5.96 13.89 10.34
C PRO A 11 -5.46 14.40 8.98
N ARG A 12 -5.63 15.70 8.69
CA ARG A 12 -5.30 16.32 7.39
C ARG A 12 -3.87 16.03 6.92
N PHE A 13 -2.89 16.12 7.83
CA PHE A 13 -1.49 15.80 7.53
C PHE A 13 -1.32 14.34 7.05
N ARG A 14 -2.01 13.40 7.67
CA ARG A 14 -1.96 11.99 7.30
C ARG A 14 -2.59 11.73 5.93
N ILE A 15 -3.66 12.46 5.61
CA ILE A 15 -4.28 12.42 4.27
C ILE A 15 -3.29 12.93 3.22
N LEU A 16 -2.63 14.07 3.48
CA LEU A 16 -1.63 14.66 2.59
C LEU A 16 -0.47 13.67 2.32
N MET A 17 0.12 13.10 3.36
CA MET A 17 1.20 12.11 3.22
C MET A 17 0.74 10.87 2.44
N SER A 18 -0.50 10.44 2.64
CA SER A 18 -1.08 9.33 1.88
C SER A 18 -1.26 9.66 0.39
N LEU A 19 -1.59 10.91 0.05
CA LEU A 19 -1.69 11.36 -1.34
C LEU A 19 -0.32 11.41 -2.01
N ILE A 20 0.71 11.91 -1.31
CA ILE A 20 2.10 11.91 -1.79
C ILE A 20 2.57 10.48 -2.07
N LEU A 21 2.36 9.57 -1.12
CA LEU A 21 2.74 8.16 -1.28
C LEU A 21 1.98 7.49 -2.43
N LYS A 22 0.70 7.81 -2.62
CA LYS A 22 -0.09 7.33 -3.76
C LYS A 22 0.50 7.82 -5.09
N PHE A 23 0.85 9.10 -5.17
CA PHE A 23 1.45 9.69 -6.37
C PHE A 23 2.80 9.04 -6.69
N LEU A 24 3.67 8.89 -5.68
CA LEU A 24 4.96 8.22 -5.84
C LEU A 24 4.79 6.74 -6.23
N SER A 25 3.84 6.03 -5.65
CA SER A 25 3.58 4.64 -6.03
C SER A 25 3.10 4.51 -7.48
N LYS A 26 2.36 5.49 -7.98
CA LYS A 26 1.98 5.54 -9.40
C LYS A 26 3.20 5.67 -10.31
N ILE A 27 4.14 6.54 -9.96
CA ILE A 27 5.37 6.76 -10.76
C ILE A 27 6.33 5.58 -10.64
N ILE A 28 6.56 5.08 -9.42
CA ILE A 28 7.57 4.06 -9.17
C ILE A 28 7.08 2.68 -9.59
N LEU A 29 5.86 2.30 -9.21
CA LEU A 29 5.30 0.96 -9.37
C LEU A 29 4.25 0.85 -10.49
N GLY A 30 3.86 1.97 -11.13
CA GLY A 30 2.78 1.98 -12.12
C GLY A 30 1.38 1.74 -11.53
N SER A 31 1.20 1.96 -10.22
CA SER A 31 -0.05 1.69 -9.51
C SER A 31 -1.10 2.78 -9.74
N ASN A 32 -2.29 2.40 -10.22
CA ASN A 32 -3.45 3.29 -10.34
C ASN A 32 -4.48 3.13 -9.20
N LEU A 33 -4.12 2.44 -8.12
CA LEU A 33 -5.01 2.17 -6.99
C LEU A 33 -5.41 3.46 -6.26
N LYS A 34 -6.66 3.52 -5.82
CA LYS A 34 -7.22 4.68 -5.11
C LYS A 34 -6.75 4.77 -3.66
N ASP A 35 -6.54 3.63 -3.00
CA ASP A 35 -6.05 3.56 -1.62
C ASP A 35 -5.01 2.43 -1.45
N ILE A 36 -3.73 2.78 -1.66
CA ILE A 36 -2.61 1.81 -1.60
C ILE A 36 -2.34 1.28 -0.19
N ASN A 37 -2.78 2.00 0.83
CA ASN A 37 -2.64 1.60 2.24
C ASN A 37 -3.92 1.04 2.84
N ALA A 38 -4.88 0.62 2.02
CA ALA A 38 -6.09 -0.01 2.50
C ALA A 38 -5.78 -1.32 3.25
N GLY A 39 -6.13 -1.36 4.53
CA GLY A 39 -5.98 -2.57 5.34
C GLY A 39 -7.03 -3.64 5.03
N PHE A 40 -8.21 -3.22 4.56
CA PHE A 40 -9.28 -4.14 4.18
C PHE A 40 -9.06 -4.70 2.78
N ARG A 41 -8.77 -5.98 2.70
CA ARG A 41 -8.54 -6.69 1.45
C ARG A 41 -8.94 -8.15 1.56
N GLY A 42 -9.32 -8.74 0.44
CA GLY A 42 -9.53 -10.17 0.29
C GLY A 42 -8.89 -10.65 -1.00
N MET A 43 -8.37 -11.86 -0.99
CA MET A 43 -7.81 -12.50 -2.17
C MET A 43 -8.17 -13.98 -2.19
N THR A 44 -8.17 -14.58 -3.37
CA THR A 44 -8.33 -16.03 -3.51
C THR A 44 -7.04 -16.73 -3.09
N LYS A 45 -7.13 -18.02 -2.73
CA LYS A 45 -5.96 -18.84 -2.43
C LYS A 45 -4.98 -18.85 -3.60
N GLU A 46 -5.47 -19.01 -4.82
CA GLU A 46 -4.66 -18.96 -6.03
C GLU A 46 -3.87 -17.65 -6.17
N THR A 47 -4.48 -16.51 -5.84
CA THR A 47 -3.78 -15.21 -5.82
C THR A 47 -2.73 -15.17 -4.72
N ALA A 48 -3.04 -15.67 -3.52
CA ALA A 48 -2.11 -15.70 -2.40
C ALA A 48 -0.88 -16.58 -2.72
N ASP A 49 -1.08 -17.73 -3.33
CA ASP A 49 -0.01 -18.66 -3.72
C ASP A 49 0.93 -18.05 -4.79
N LYS A 50 0.40 -17.14 -5.64
CA LYS A 50 1.20 -16.41 -6.64
C LYS A 50 2.00 -15.24 -6.09
N ILE A 51 1.69 -14.77 -4.87
CA ILE A 51 2.32 -13.60 -4.26
C ILE A 51 3.34 -14.07 -3.23
N ASN A 52 4.62 -13.77 -3.49
CA ASN A 52 5.70 -14.01 -2.52
C ASN A 52 6.07 -12.68 -1.83
N ILE A 53 5.57 -12.48 -0.61
CA ILE A 53 5.76 -11.27 0.17
C ILE A 53 7.12 -11.34 0.87
N LYS A 54 7.98 -10.35 0.64
CA LYS A 54 9.33 -10.26 1.23
C LYS A 54 9.40 -9.23 2.35
N TYR A 55 8.66 -8.13 2.23
CA TYR A 55 8.70 -7.02 3.16
C TYR A 55 7.75 -7.23 4.33
N LYS A 56 8.06 -6.56 5.44
CA LYS A 56 7.29 -6.66 6.70
C LYS A 56 6.68 -5.30 7.08
N TYR A 57 5.81 -5.31 8.07
CA TYR A 57 5.19 -4.13 8.69
C TYR A 57 4.42 -3.25 7.70
N ASN A 58 4.70 -1.96 7.69
CA ASN A 58 3.92 -0.96 6.97
C ASN A 58 4.03 -1.04 5.45
N PHE A 59 5.02 -1.78 4.91
CA PHE A 59 5.19 -1.92 3.47
C PHE A 59 4.46 -3.12 2.86
N VAL A 60 3.92 -4.03 3.66
CA VAL A 60 3.18 -5.22 3.17
C VAL A 60 2.05 -4.86 2.21
N ASN A 61 1.30 -3.79 2.50
CA ASN A 61 0.19 -3.37 1.62
C ASN A 61 0.67 -2.89 0.24
N PRO A 62 1.58 -1.92 0.14
CA PRO A 62 2.17 -1.50 -1.13
C PRO A 62 2.82 -2.65 -1.90
N GLU A 63 3.50 -3.58 -1.22
CA GLU A 63 4.14 -4.73 -1.84
C GLU A 63 3.12 -5.66 -2.48
N ILE A 64 2.07 -6.07 -1.75
CA ILE A 64 1.01 -6.93 -2.30
C ILE A 64 0.42 -6.28 -3.55
N PHE A 65 0.14 -5.00 -3.52
CA PHE A 65 -0.45 -4.30 -4.66
C PHE A 65 0.49 -4.21 -5.85
N ALA A 66 1.78 -3.95 -5.61
CA ALA A 66 2.79 -3.95 -6.65
C ALA A 66 2.91 -5.33 -7.32
N LEU A 67 2.96 -6.40 -6.52
CA LEU A 67 3.04 -7.78 -7.04
C LEU A 67 1.79 -8.17 -7.82
N VAL A 68 0.59 -7.79 -7.34
CA VAL A 68 -0.68 -8.06 -8.04
C VAL A 68 -0.72 -7.32 -9.39
N ILE A 69 -0.29 -6.06 -9.44
CA ILE A 69 -0.22 -5.27 -10.68
C ILE A 69 0.81 -5.87 -11.63
N PHE A 70 2.01 -6.15 -11.12
CA PHE A 70 3.09 -6.72 -11.91
C PHE A 70 2.72 -8.07 -12.53
N LYS A 71 2.07 -8.95 -11.77
CA LYS A 71 1.58 -10.25 -12.25
C LYS A 71 0.28 -10.14 -13.05
N LYS A 72 -0.20 -8.92 -13.34
CA LYS A 72 -1.44 -8.65 -14.10
C LYS A 72 -2.68 -9.35 -13.53
N LEU A 73 -2.73 -9.54 -12.21
CA LEU A 73 -3.85 -10.17 -11.54
C LEU A 73 -5.04 -9.20 -11.45
N LYS A 74 -6.26 -9.73 -11.55
CA LYS A 74 -7.48 -8.92 -11.53
C LYS A 74 -7.69 -8.24 -10.16
N ILE A 75 -7.89 -6.93 -10.16
CA ILE A 75 -8.18 -6.12 -8.98
C ILE A 75 -9.61 -5.61 -9.05
N THR A 76 -10.33 -5.72 -7.94
CA THR A 76 -11.64 -5.11 -7.76
C THR A 76 -11.58 -4.17 -6.55
N GLU A 77 -11.97 -2.92 -6.72
CA GLU A 77 -12.04 -1.93 -5.65
C GLU A 77 -13.49 -1.73 -5.20
N LYS A 78 -13.73 -1.74 -3.87
CA LYS A 78 -15.04 -1.44 -3.27
C LYS A 78 -14.92 -0.36 -2.22
N ILE A 79 -15.88 0.56 -2.20
CA ILE A 79 -15.95 1.59 -1.16
C ILE A 79 -16.37 0.93 0.16
N ILE A 80 -15.60 1.21 1.22
CA ILE A 80 -15.89 0.78 2.57
C ILE A 80 -16.00 1.98 3.50
N LYS A 81 -16.87 1.86 4.49
CA LYS A 81 -17.04 2.89 5.53
C LYS A 81 -15.81 2.92 6.42
N HIS A 82 -15.21 4.11 6.58
CA HIS A 82 -14.06 4.30 7.45
C HIS A 82 -14.53 4.87 8.79
N HIS A 83 -14.27 4.12 9.86
CA HIS A 83 -14.56 4.55 11.23
C HIS A 83 -13.29 5.06 11.90
N THR A 84 -13.42 6.06 12.77
CA THR A 84 -12.33 6.47 13.66
C THR A 84 -12.03 5.34 14.64
N ARG A 85 -10.75 5.18 14.97
CA ARG A 85 -10.34 4.19 15.97
C ARG A 85 -10.91 4.56 17.34
N VAL A 86 -11.56 3.61 17.98
CA VAL A 86 -12.22 3.82 19.29
C VAL A 86 -11.23 3.75 20.46
N GLY A 87 -10.03 3.18 20.26
CA GLY A 87 -9.03 3.06 21.31
C GLY A 87 -7.63 2.74 20.76
N GLY A 88 -6.63 2.89 21.62
CA GLY A 88 -5.22 2.62 21.28
C GLY A 88 -4.54 3.76 20.52
N ARG A 89 -3.21 3.86 20.67
CA ARG A 89 -2.38 4.78 19.88
C ARG A 89 -1.98 4.11 18.57
N SER A 90 -1.96 4.87 17.48
CA SER A 90 -1.37 4.40 16.24
C SER A 90 0.16 4.32 16.40
N GLU A 91 0.79 3.24 15.96
CA GLU A 91 2.26 3.16 15.86
C GLU A 91 2.85 4.29 14.99
N LEU A 92 2.05 4.83 14.08
CA LEU A 92 2.36 6.01 13.26
C LEU A 92 1.85 7.30 13.93
N SER A 93 1.77 7.36 15.25
CA SER A 93 1.45 8.60 15.96
C SER A 93 2.67 9.53 15.94
N GLY A 94 2.41 10.81 15.64
CA GLY A 94 3.46 11.83 15.55
C GLY A 94 4.02 12.05 14.13
N ILE A 95 4.26 13.32 13.80
CA ILE A 95 4.71 13.77 12.48
C ILE A 95 6.05 13.10 12.11
N LYS A 96 6.99 13.03 13.06
CA LYS A 96 8.31 12.40 12.87
C LYS A 96 8.18 10.95 12.40
N ASN A 97 7.35 10.15 13.07
CA ASN A 97 7.16 8.74 12.72
C ASN A 97 6.49 8.59 11.34
N ILE A 98 5.56 9.48 10.99
CA ILE A 98 4.91 9.47 9.68
C ILE A 98 5.94 9.77 8.58
N ILE A 99 6.83 10.73 8.76
CA ILE A 99 7.87 11.08 7.80
C ILE A 99 8.87 9.93 7.64
N ILE A 100 9.39 9.38 8.74
CA ILE A 100 10.35 8.26 8.71
C ILE A 100 9.74 7.07 7.98
N ASN A 101 8.52 6.68 8.31
CA ASN A 101 7.83 5.57 7.65
C ASN A 101 7.56 5.88 6.16
N GLY A 102 7.25 7.13 5.83
CA GLY A 102 7.08 7.58 4.44
C GLY A 102 8.35 7.39 3.62
N VAL A 103 9.50 7.81 4.14
CA VAL A 103 10.82 7.64 3.50
C VAL A 103 11.17 6.16 3.32
N LEU A 104 10.96 5.35 4.36
CA LEU A 104 11.17 3.90 4.28
C LEU A 104 10.26 3.24 3.23
N MET A 105 9.01 3.67 3.12
CA MET A 105 8.10 3.18 2.08
C MET A 105 8.60 3.51 0.68
N ILE A 106 9.10 4.71 0.44
CA ILE A 106 9.66 5.12 -0.86
C ILE A 106 10.88 4.25 -1.20
N LYS A 107 11.80 4.08 -0.26
CA LYS A 107 12.97 3.21 -0.43
C LYS A 107 12.54 1.79 -0.81
N ASN A 108 11.64 1.19 -0.03
CA ASN A 108 11.15 -0.15 -0.29
C ASN A 108 10.42 -0.29 -1.64
N MET A 109 9.72 0.77 -2.11
CA MET A 109 9.12 0.78 -3.45
C MET A 109 10.18 0.74 -4.55
N ILE A 110 11.29 1.46 -4.39
CA ILE A 110 12.40 1.47 -5.35
C ILE A 110 13.09 0.10 -5.36
N ASP A 111 13.38 -0.44 -4.19
CA ASP A 111 14.01 -1.76 -4.05
C ASP A 111 13.14 -2.85 -4.68
N LEU A 112 11.84 -2.85 -4.40
CA LEU A 112 10.88 -3.78 -5.00
C LEU A 112 10.82 -3.65 -6.52
N LYS A 113 10.80 -2.44 -7.07
CA LYS A 113 10.85 -2.20 -8.52
C LYS A 113 12.10 -2.81 -9.15
N ASN A 114 13.25 -2.63 -8.50
CA ASN A 114 14.52 -3.18 -8.97
C ASN A 114 14.53 -4.71 -8.91
N ASP A 115 14.01 -5.31 -7.85
CA ASP A 115 13.86 -6.77 -7.71
C ASP A 115 12.95 -7.36 -8.80
N ILE A 116 11.84 -6.68 -9.07
CA ILE A 116 10.91 -7.08 -10.13
C ILE A 116 11.61 -7.04 -11.51
N LYS A 117 12.36 -5.96 -11.80
CA LYS A 117 13.11 -5.84 -13.06
C LYS A 117 14.15 -6.97 -13.21
N LYS A 118 14.91 -7.27 -12.15
CA LYS A 118 15.90 -8.35 -12.15
C LYS A 118 15.25 -9.72 -12.43
N SER A 119 14.09 -9.97 -11.85
CA SER A 119 13.36 -11.23 -12.05
C SER A 119 12.76 -11.39 -13.46
N GLN A 120 12.67 -10.32 -14.25
CA GLN A 120 12.23 -10.37 -15.64
C GLN A 120 13.38 -10.62 -16.63
N LEU A 121 14.61 -10.33 -16.24
CA LEU A 121 15.81 -10.49 -17.07
C LEU A 121 16.42 -11.90 -16.95
N ASN A 122 15.96 -12.69 -16.00
CA ASN A 122 16.34 -14.10 -15.80
C ASN A 122 15.19 -15.03 -16.21
#